data_8adea82acc43007f9880a0ecda79cca6
#
_entry.id   8adea82acc43007f9880a0ecda79cca6
#
_cell.length_a   1.000
_cell.length_b   1.000
_cell.length_c   1.000
_cell.angle_alpha   90.00
_cell.angle_beta   90.00
_cell.angle_gamma   90.00
#
_symmetry.space_group_name_H-M   'P 1'
#
loop_
_entity.id
_entity.type
_entity.pdbx_description
1 polymer ?
#
loop_
_entity_poly.entity_id
_entity_poly.type
_entity_poly.pdbx_seq_one_letter_code
_entity_poly.pdbx_strand_id
1 'polypeptide(L)'
;MGKPQPVKEAIVKDGIKIYPRDRKVAINALIHAHFKCEIDNSHRTFIRKDSDKSYTEPHHLVPLSCQEQFDVSLDVEENIVSLCSNCHNEIHYGKDADVLIRLLYSERIEMLHKAGIRIGLDDLLALYGY
;
A
#
# COMPACT_ATOMS: atom_id res chain seq x y z
N MET A 1 -4.43 10.07 -10.64
CA MET A 1 -4.15 10.32 -9.20
C MET A 1 -4.90 11.56 -8.74
N GLY A 2 -5.15 11.66 -7.44
CA GLY A 2 -5.73 12.84 -6.83
C GLY A 2 -7.26 12.90 -6.84
N LYS A 3 -7.92 11.81 -7.21
CA LYS A 3 -9.39 11.70 -7.18
C LYS A 3 -9.81 10.27 -6.86
N PRO A 4 -11.02 10.08 -6.29
CA PRO A 4 -11.53 8.73 -6.03
C PRO A 4 -11.69 7.91 -7.32
N GLN A 5 -11.45 6.62 -7.22
CA GLN A 5 -11.65 5.67 -8.30
C GLN A 5 -12.76 4.68 -7.89
N PRO A 6 -13.56 4.20 -8.85
CA PRO A 6 -14.63 3.25 -8.53
C PRO A 6 -14.06 1.92 -8.07
N VAL A 7 -14.78 1.26 -7.16
CA VAL A 7 -14.42 -0.07 -6.71
C VAL A 7 -14.54 -1.05 -7.87
N LYS A 8 -13.50 -1.87 -8.07
CA LYS A 8 -13.48 -2.89 -9.10
C LYS A 8 -14.42 -4.03 -8.70
N GLU A 9 -14.98 -4.73 -9.70
CA GLU A 9 -15.82 -5.87 -9.46
C GLU A 9 -15.03 -7.00 -8.79
N ALA A 10 -15.57 -7.54 -7.70
CA ALA A 10 -14.94 -8.63 -6.97
C ALA A 10 -15.06 -9.94 -7.75
N ILE A 11 -14.04 -10.79 -7.61
CA ILE A 11 -14.04 -12.16 -8.10
C ILE A 11 -14.39 -13.05 -6.92
N VAL A 12 -15.39 -13.93 -7.09
CA VAL A 12 -15.78 -14.88 -6.05
C VAL A 12 -15.06 -16.21 -6.32
N LYS A 13 -14.29 -16.67 -5.34
CA LYS A 13 -13.58 -17.94 -5.41
C LYS A 13 -13.75 -18.66 -4.08
N ASP A 14 -14.28 -19.89 -4.13
CA ASP A 14 -14.56 -20.70 -2.94
C ASP A 14 -15.41 -19.95 -1.89
N GLY A 15 -16.38 -19.16 -2.36
CA GLY A 15 -17.26 -18.38 -1.50
C GLY A 15 -16.66 -17.11 -0.92
N ILE A 16 -15.41 -16.79 -1.28
CA ILE A 16 -14.70 -15.62 -0.79
C ILE A 16 -14.58 -14.59 -1.91
N LYS A 17 -14.89 -13.32 -1.59
CA LYS A 17 -14.69 -12.21 -2.51
C LYS A 17 -13.23 -11.80 -2.51
N ILE A 18 -12.65 -11.77 -3.71
CA ILE A 18 -11.27 -11.30 -3.93
C ILE A 18 -11.34 -10.12 -4.88
N TYR A 19 -10.72 -9.00 -4.50
CA TYR A 19 -10.65 -7.81 -5.34
C TYR A 19 -9.38 -7.84 -6.18
N PRO A 20 -9.50 -7.65 -7.52
CA PRO A 20 -8.34 -7.73 -8.41
C PRO A 20 -7.38 -6.56 -8.17
N ARG A 21 -6.11 -6.83 -8.39
CA ARG A 21 -5.03 -5.82 -8.32
C ARG A 21 -4.57 -5.49 -9.73
N ASP A 22 -4.38 -4.19 -9.99
CA ASP A 22 -3.87 -3.73 -11.27
C ASP A 22 -2.35 -3.55 -11.17
N ARG A 23 -1.59 -4.35 -11.91
CA ARG A 23 -0.13 -4.28 -11.93
C ARG A 23 0.39 -2.92 -12.34
N LYS A 24 -0.31 -2.22 -13.25
CA LYS A 24 0.10 -0.87 -13.69
C LYS A 24 0.02 0.13 -12.56
N VAL A 25 -1.01 0.04 -11.73
CA VAL A 25 -1.17 0.90 -10.55
C VAL A 25 -0.02 0.67 -9.58
N ALA A 26 0.32 -0.59 -9.31
CA ALA A 26 1.43 -0.93 -8.42
C ALA A 26 2.77 -0.42 -8.96
N ILE A 27 3.03 -0.62 -10.26
CA ILE A 27 4.26 -0.14 -10.90
C ILE A 27 4.34 1.38 -10.83
N ASN A 28 3.25 2.08 -11.11
CA ASN A 28 3.21 3.55 -11.02
C ASN A 28 3.54 4.03 -9.61
N ALA A 29 3.05 3.35 -8.59
CA ALA A 29 3.37 3.69 -7.20
C ALA A 29 4.88 3.54 -6.93
N LEU A 30 5.51 2.48 -7.42
CA LEU A 30 6.96 2.30 -7.29
C LEU A 30 7.74 3.39 -8.04
N ILE A 31 7.28 3.77 -9.23
CA ILE A 31 7.90 4.85 -10.01
C ILE A 31 7.83 6.16 -9.23
N HIS A 32 6.67 6.50 -8.67
CA HIS A 32 6.51 7.73 -7.87
C HIS A 32 7.43 7.75 -6.64
N ALA A 33 7.74 6.60 -6.08
CA ALA A 33 8.67 6.47 -4.96
C ALA A 33 10.12 6.36 -5.41
N HIS A 34 10.40 6.49 -6.72
CA HIS A 34 11.73 6.33 -7.31
C HIS A 34 12.38 4.98 -6.96
N PHE A 35 11.55 3.94 -6.81
CA PHE A 35 11.98 2.58 -6.43
C PHE A 35 12.79 2.55 -5.13
N LYS A 36 12.46 3.44 -4.20
CA LYS A 36 13.10 3.51 -2.90
C LYS A 36 12.12 3.13 -1.80
N CYS A 37 12.66 2.67 -0.67
CA CYS A 37 11.85 2.37 0.51
C CYS A 37 11.31 3.65 1.12
N GLU A 38 9.98 3.73 1.31
CA GLU A 38 9.34 4.94 1.86
C GLU A 38 9.48 5.05 3.38
N ILE A 39 9.95 4.00 4.05
CA ILE A 39 10.31 4.10 5.48
C ILE A 39 11.63 4.83 5.62
N ASP A 40 12.63 4.46 4.82
CA ASP A 40 13.94 5.10 4.80
C ASP A 40 14.54 4.89 3.42
N ASN A 41 14.74 5.97 2.66
CA ASN A 41 15.22 5.88 1.30
C ASN A 41 16.69 5.45 1.19
N SER A 42 17.40 5.35 2.31
CA SER A 42 18.75 4.82 2.37
C SER A 42 18.81 3.30 2.53
N HIS A 43 17.67 2.65 2.74
CA HIS A 43 17.61 1.20 2.81
C HIS A 43 18.05 0.59 1.48
N ARG A 44 19.11 -0.22 1.54
CA ARG A 44 19.71 -0.81 0.34
C ARG A 44 18.89 -1.99 -0.15
N THR A 45 18.71 -2.06 -1.46
CA THR A 45 18.14 -3.21 -2.14
C THR A 45 19.01 -3.54 -3.36
N PHE A 46 18.85 -4.75 -3.87
CA PHE A 46 19.56 -5.13 -5.09
C PHE A 46 18.93 -4.46 -6.32
N ILE A 47 19.69 -4.41 -7.42
CA ILE A 47 19.17 -3.94 -8.71
C ILE A 47 18.39 -5.08 -9.36
N ARG A 48 17.24 -4.75 -9.93
CA ARG A 48 16.40 -5.72 -10.62
C ARG A 48 17.13 -6.40 -11.77
N LYS A 49 16.80 -7.67 -12.01
CA LYS A 49 17.44 -8.48 -13.03
C LYS A 49 17.30 -7.92 -14.45
N ASP A 50 16.17 -7.31 -14.75
CA ASP A 50 15.76 -6.90 -16.09
C ASP A 50 15.63 -5.38 -16.26
N SER A 51 16.15 -4.61 -15.33
CA SER A 51 16.17 -3.15 -15.40
C SER A 51 17.33 -2.59 -14.56
N ASP A 52 17.52 -1.28 -14.60
CA ASP A 52 18.52 -0.60 -13.77
C ASP A 52 17.93 -0.09 -12.45
N LYS A 53 16.71 -0.51 -12.11
CA LYS A 53 15.98 0.00 -10.93
C LYS A 53 16.21 -0.88 -9.71
N SER A 54 16.24 -0.24 -8.54
CA SER A 54 16.30 -0.95 -7.27
C SER A 54 15.03 -1.76 -7.04
N TYR A 55 15.17 -2.89 -6.35
CA TYR A 55 14.05 -3.75 -6.02
C TYR A 55 13.32 -3.22 -4.79
N THR A 56 12.06 -2.88 -4.93
CA THR A 56 11.14 -2.62 -3.83
C THR A 56 9.82 -3.31 -4.12
N GLU A 57 9.03 -3.48 -3.09
CA GLU A 57 7.77 -4.22 -3.15
C GLU A 57 6.60 -3.27 -2.89
N PRO A 58 5.54 -3.34 -3.69
CA PRO A 58 4.36 -2.52 -3.44
C PRO A 58 3.55 -3.10 -2.28
N HIS A 59 3.03 -2.21 -1.43
CA HIS A 59 2.21 -2.60 -0.29
C HIS A 59 1.01 -1.67 -0.17
N HIS A 60 -0.20 -2.23 -0.11
CA HIS A 60 -1.41 -1.44 0.17
C HIS A 60 -1.43 -1.06 1.64
N LEU A 61 -1.31 0.24 1.93
CA LEU A 61 -1.29 0.73 3.31
C LEU A 61 -2.61 0.41 4.02
N VAL A 62 -3.74 0.75 3.39
CA VAL A 62 -5.03 0.23 3.79
C VAL A 62 -5.19 -1.11 3.07
N PRO A 63 -5.22 -2.23 3.79
CA PRO A 63 -5.20 -3.55 3.16
C PRO A 63 -6.33 -3.76 2.17
N LEU A 64 -6.01 -4.30 1.00
CA LEU A 64 -7.00 -4.54 -0.04
C LEU A 64 -8.11 -5.51 0.41
N SER A 65 -7.79 -6.39 1.35
CA SER A 65 -8.77 -7.30 1.97
C SER A 65 -9.89 -6.56 2.69
N CYS A 66 -9.70 -5.27 3.00
CA CYS A 66 -10.70 -4.43 3.67
C CYS A 66 -11.54 -3.61 2.69
N GLN A 67 -11.47 -3.90 1.39
CA GLN A 67 -12.16 -3.12 0.36
C GLN A 67 -13.65 -2.93 0.64
N GLU A 68 -14.32 -3.90 1.20
CA GLU A 68 -15.77 -3.81 1.46
C GLU A 68 -16.14 -2.73 2.47
N GLN A 69 -15.19 -2.23 3.24
CA GLN A 69 -15.43 -1.16 4.20
C GLN A 69 -15.35 0.23 3.55
N PHE A 70 -15.06 0.31 2.25
CA PHE A 70 -14.84 1.58 1.55
C PHE A 70 -15.66 1.66 0.28
N ASP A 71 -16.14 2.87 -0.04
CA ASP A 71 -16.93 3.14 -1.25
C ASP A 71 -16.07 3.45 -2.47
N VAL A 72 -14.76 3.54 -2.30
CA VAL A 72 -13.80 3.84 -3.36
C VAL A 72 -12.76 2.73 -3.43
N SER A 73 -12.09 2.61 -4.58
CA SER A 73 -11.05 1.60 -4.76
C SER A 73 -9.86 1.86 -3.83
N LEU A 74 -9.40 0.83 -3.14
CA LEU A 74 -8.16 0.84 -2.38
C LEU A 74 -6.94 0.53 -3.25
N ASP A 75 -7.15 0.03 -4.47
CA ASP A 75 -6.07 -0.28 -5.41
C ASP A 75 -5.74 0.95 -6.26
N VAL A 76 -5.16 1.93 -5.62
CA VAL A 76 -4.77 3.20 -6.20
C VAL A 76 -3.38 3.60 -5.71
N GLU A 77 -2.65 4.38 -6.52
CA GLU A 77 -1.28 4.78 -6.20
C GLU A 77 -1.17 5.47 -4.84
N GLU A 78 -2.17 6.27 -4.48
CA GLU A 78 -2.20 7.00 -3.20
C GLU A 78 -2.15 6.05 -2.00
N ASN A 79 -2.64 4.82 -2.15
CA ASN A 79 -2.68 3.81 -1.08
C ASN A 79 -1.60 2.75 -1.21
N ILE A 80 -0.73 2.85 -2.19
CA ILE A 80 0.34 1.86 -2.38
C ILE A 80 1.68 2.50 -2.04
N VAL A 81 2.38 1.91 -1.09
CA VAL A 81 3.71 2.35 -0.67
C VAL A 81 4.78 1.40 -1.21
N SER A 82 5.97 1.95 -1.45
CA SER A 82 7.13 1.20 -1.90
C SER A 82 7.98 0.85 -0.68
N LEU A 83 8.24 -0.42 -0.46
CA LEU A 83 8.99 -0.88 0.71
C LEU A 83 10.12 -1.83 0.30
N CYS A 84 11.26 -1.74 0.97
CA CYS A 84 12.27 -2.78 0.86
C CYS A 84 11.71 -4.09 1.45
N SER A 85 12.31 -5.23 1.09
CA SER A 85 11.80 -6.52 1.55
C SER A 85 11.75 -6.63 3.06
N ASN A 86 12.72 -6.06 3.76
CA ASN A 86 12.72 -6.09 5.22
C ASN A 86 11.54 -5.30 5.81
N CYS A 87 11.33 -4.06 5.35
CA CYS A 87 10.21 -3.25 5.85
C CYS A 87 8.86 -3.84 5.47
N HIS A 88 8.75 -4.42 4.26
CA HIS A 88 7.52 -5.06 3.84
C HIS A 88 7.18 -6.28 4.71
N ASN A 89 8.16 -7.08 5.06
CA ASN A 89 7.95 -8.18 5.98
C ASN A 89 7.70 -7.68 7.41
N GLU A 90 8.38 -6.64 7.83
CA GLU A 90 8.19 -6.08 9.15
C GLU A 90 6.77 -5.53 9.35
N ILE A 91 6.20 -4.85 8.35
CA ILE A 91 4.85 -4.29 8.47
C ILE A 91 3.80 -5.40 8.62
N HIS A 92 4.08 -6.59 8.09
CA HIS A 92 3.18 -7.74 8.22
C HIS A 92 3.42 -8.58 9.48
N TYR A 93 4.67 -8.72 9.90
CA TYR A 93 5.05 -9.72 10.90
C TYR A 93 5.84 -9.16 12.08
N GLY A 94 6.26 -7.90 12.02
CA GLY A 94 7.12 -7.33 13.03
C GLY A 94 6.38 -7.00 14.32
N LYS A 95 7.10 -7.13 15.44
CA LYS A 95 6.57 -6.78 16.76
C LYS A 95 6.17 -5.30 16.84
N ASP A 96 6.97 -4.43 16.20
CA ASP A 96 6.77 -2.98 16.25
C ASP A 96 6.29 -2.44 14.90
N ALA A 97 5.48 -3.21 14.18
CA ALA A 97 4.95 -2.82 12.88
C ALA A 97 4.12 -1.53 12.94
N ASP A 98 3.51 -1.24 14.09
CA ASP A 98 2.76 0.00 14.28
C ASP A 98 3.61 1.25 14.05
N VAL A 99 4.91 1.20 14.35
CA VAL A 99 5.81 2.32 14.10
C VAL A 99 5.87 2.65 12.60
N LEU A 100 5.96 1.63 11.76
CA LEU A 100 5.98 1.78 10.31
C LEU A 100 4.65 2.32 9.79
N ILE A 101 3.56 1.77 10.30
CA ILE A 101 2.20 2.17 9.89
C ILE A 101 1.96 3.64 10.24
N ARG A 102 2.36 4.07 11.44
CA ARG A 102 2.21 5.46 11.89
C ARG A 102 2.98 6.42 10.98
N LEU A 103 4.22 6.08 10.65
CA LEU A 103 5.05 6.90 9.76
C LEU A 103 4.43 7.02 8.38
N LEU A 104 4.06 5.90 7.77
CA LEU A 104 3.48 5.88 6.43
C LEU A 104 2.14 6.63 6.39
N TYR A 105 1.31 6.47 7.41
CA TYR A 105 0.04 7.18 7.49
C TYR A 105 0.25 8.70 7.54
N SER A 106 1.20 9.16 8.36
CA SER A 106 1.47 10.60 8.47
C SER A 106 1.92 11.21 7.14
N GLU A 107 2.63 10.45 6.32
CA GLU A 107 3.09 10.90 5.01
C GLU A 107 2.00 10.82 3.94
N ARG A 108 1.06 9.89 4.07
CA ARG A 108 0.07 9.58 3.04
C ARG A 108 -1.33 10.13 3.29
N ILE A 109 -1.60 10.68 4.47
CA ILE A 109 -2.96 11.06 4.87
C ILE A 109 -3.64 12.00 3.86
N GLU A 110 -2.93 13.02 3.36
CA GLU A 110 -3.51 13.96 2.40
C GLU A 110 -3.82 13.28 1.07
N MET A 111 -2.93 12.42 0.60
CA MET A 111 -3.13 11.68 -0.64
C MET A 111 -4.30 10.70 -0.52
N LEU A 112 -4.39 10.01 0.61
CA LEU A 112 -5.50 9.09 0.88
C LEU A 112 -6.83 9.84 0.83
N HIS A 113 -6.91 11.00 1.47
CA HIS A 113 -8.14 11.82 1.46
C HIS A 113 -8.52 12.27 0.05
N LYS A 114 -7.56 12.68 -0.77
CA LYS A 114 -7.81 13.05 -2.16
C LYS A 114 -8.36 11.88 -2.99
N ALA A 115 -7.93 10.66 -2.66
CA ALA A 115 -8.44 9.46 -3.31
C ALA A 115 -9.77 8.97 -2.70
N GLY A 116 -10.34 9.73 -1.75
CA GLY A 116 -11.59 9.37 -1.09
C GLY A 116 -11.46 8.29 -0.03
N ILE A 117 -10.24 7.90 0.31
CA ILE A 117 -9.97 6.91 1.35
C ILE A 117 -9.86 7.63 2.68
N ARG A 118 -10.96 7.62 3.44
CA ARG A 118 -11.04 8.33 4.71
C ARG A 118 -11.00 7.32 5.84
N ILE A 119 -9.85 7.28 6.52
CA ILE A 119 -9.62 6.40 7.64
C ILE A 119 -8.74 7.12 8.66
N GLY A 120 -9.09 7.03 9.93
CA GLY A 120 -8.27 7.54 11.01
C GLY A 120 -7.13 6.59 11.34
N LEU A 121 -6.11 7.10 12.03
CA LEU A 121 -4.94 6.30 12.39
C LEU A 121 -5.32 5.09 13.25
N ASP A 122 -6.18 5.29 14.25
CA ASP A 122 -6.58 4.19 15.15
C ASP A 122 -7.31 3.09 14.39
N ASP A 123 -8.17 3.47 13.45
CA ASP A 123 -8.87 2.50 12.63
C ASP A 123 -7.91 1.75 11.70
N LEU A 124 -6.94 2.47 11.12
CA LEU A 124 -5.92 1.84 10.30
C LEU A 124 -5.09 0.83 11.11
N LEU A 125 -4.65 1.23 12.30
CA LEU A 125 -3.91 0.33 13.18
C LEU A 125 -4.72 -0.90 13.54
N ALA A 126 -6.02 -0.74 13.79
CA ALA A 126 -6.92 -1.86 14.08
C ALA A 126 -6.97 -2.87 12.94
N LEU A 127 -6.89 -2.42 11.68
CA LEU A 127 -6.85 -3.32 10.52
C LEU A 127 -5.60 -4.22 10.52
N TYR A 128 -4.54 -3.81 11.20
CA TYR A 128 -3.30 -4.58 11.35
C TYR A 128 -3.26 -5.35 12.68
N GLY A 129 -4.31 -5.27 13.49
CA GLY A 129 -4.39 -6.01 14.74
C GLY A 129 -3.90 -5.25 15.98
N TYR A 130 -3.78 -3.94 15.88
CA TYR A 130 -3.38 -3.09 17.02
C TYR A 130 -4.54 -2.40 17.69
#